data_5fee09e9dd130e9c51c75c2f1a623829
#
_entry.id   5fee09e9dd130e9c51c75c2f1a623829
#
_cell.length_a   1.000
_cell.length_b   1.000
_cell.length_c   1.000
_cell.angle_alpha   90.00
_cell.angle_beta   90.00
_cell.angle_gamma   90.00
#
_symmetry.space_group_name_H-M   'P 1'
#
loop_
_entity.id
_entity.type
_entity.pdbx_description
1 polymer ?
#
loop_
_entity_poly.entity_id
_entity_poly.type
_entity_poly.pdbx_seq_one_letter_code
_entity_poly.pdbx_strand_id
1 'polypeptide(L)'
;MYVQKQFWQDLKSGKFASMVSDSAKGEILKTPSEVFNVMKPMFMENDDVESIYGIFLNSKNRVKAIEKLASGSISSSMVYPREIIKRILALKCNAMILVHNHPSGCPEPSKADFEITVRMAIALDSIGSTLHDHIIIGDSYYSFEASGWMEETRKKASAIIAL
;
A
#
# COMPACT_ATOMS: atom_id res chain seq x y z
N MET A 1 -24.49 -6.52 25.07
CA MET A 1 -25.23 -6.08 23.85
C MET A 1 -24.88 -4.64 23.41
N TYR A 2 -24.80 -3.68 24.32
CA TYR A 2 -24.39 -2.31 23.98
C TYR A 2 -22.96 -2.24 23.42
N VAL A 3 -21.99 -2.92 24.04
CA VAL A 3 -20.58 -2.96 23.62
C VAL A 3 -20.41 -3.56 22.22
N GLN A 4 -21.14 -4.63 21.91
CA GLN A 4 -21.09 -5.24 20.56
C GLN A 4 -21.63 -4.30 19.48
N LYS A 5 -22.75 -3.61 19.76
CA LYS A 5 -23.34 -2.67 18.80
C LYS A 5 -22.39 -1.49 18.53
N GLN A 6 -21.74 -0.98 19.56
CA GLN A 6 -20.74 0.10 19.43
C GLN A 6 -19.52 -0.37 18.66
N PHE A 7 -19.03 -1.58 18.93
CA PHE A 7 -17.91 -2.17 18.17
C PHE A 7 -18.19 -2.21 16.66
N TRP A 8 -19.38 -2.72 16.27
CA TRP A 8 -19.75 -2.77 14.86
C TRP A 8 -19.95 -1.40 14.21
N GLN A 9 -20.46 -0.43 14.97
CA GLN A 9 -20.55 0.96 14.50
C GLN A 9 -19.16 1.57 14.30
N ASP A 10 -18.25 1.39 15.25
CA ASP A 10 -16.87 1.89 15.18
C ASP A 10 -16.11 1.23 14.03
N LEU A 11 -16.32 -0.07 13.78
CA LEU A 11 -15.75 -0.76 12.63
C LEU A 11 -16.22 -0.16 11.31
N LYS A 12 -17.54 0.01 11.15
CA LYS A 12 -18.13 0.57 9.91
C LYS A 12 -17.84 2.05 9.68
N SER A 13 -17.53 2.80 10.73
CA SER A 13 -17.25 4.24 10.64
C SER A 13 -15.80 4.59 10.28
N GLY A 14 -14.92 3.60 10.13
CA GLY A 14 -13.49 3.82 9.86
C GLY A 14 -12.65 4.20 11.08
N LYS A 15 -13.23 4.14 12.27
CA LYS A 15 -12.53 4.50 13.50
C LYS A 15 -11.32 3.62 13.77
N PHE A 16 -11.43 2.31 13.52
CA PHE A 16 -10.31 1.38 13.71
C PHE A 16 -9.21 1.62 12.67
N ALA A 17 -9.58 1.88 11.41
CA ALA A 17 -8.61 2.22 10.38
C ALA A 17 -7.81 3.48 10.75
N SER A 18 -8.48 4.52 11.26
CA SER A 18 -7.82 5.73 11.76
C SER A 18 -6.87 5.43 12.94
N MET A 19 -7.34 4.66 13.93
CA MET A 19 -6.52 4.28 15.08
C MET A 19 -5.28 3.47 14.67
N VAL A 20 -5.43 2.53 13.74
CA VAL A 20 -4.30 1.74 13.22
C VAL A 20 -3.32 2.64 12.48
N SER A 21 -3.82 3.51 11.61
CA SER A 21 -2.99 4.48 10.88
C SER A 21 -2.21 5.39 11.83
N ASP A 22 -2.85 5.90 12.88
CA ASP A 22 -2.21 6.77 13.85
C ASP A 22 -1.18 6.02 14.71
N SER A 23 -1.48 4.80 15.13
CA SER A 23 -0.56 3.97 15.92
C SER A 23 0.68 3.54 15.14
N ALA A 24 0.57 3.40 13.82
CA ALA A 24 1.70 3.03 12.96
C ALA A 24 2.69 4.18 12.71
N LYS A 25 2.29 5.43 12.95
CA LYS A 25 3.18 6.60 12.72
C LYS A 25 4.46 6.50 13.57
N GLY A 26 5.59 6.65 12.91
CA GLY A 26 6.91 6.55 13.53
C GLY A 26 7.47 5.14 13.62
N GLU A 27 6.65 4.11 13.42
CA GLU A 27 7.10 2.72 13.41
C GLU A 27 7.88 2.39 12.13
N ILE A 28 8.72 1.36 12.21
CA ILE A 28 9.45 0.78 11.08
C ILE A 28 8.83 -0.60 10.80
N LEU A 29 8.23 -0.76 9.63
CA LEU A 29 7.70 -2.04 9.18
C LEU A 29 8.81 -2.77 8.40
N LYS A 30 9.41 -3.78 9.00
CA LYS A 30 10.63 -4.44 8.49
C LYS A 30 10.34 -5.60 7.55
N THR A 31 9.18 -6.21 7.69
CA THR A 31 8.82 -7.42 6.96
C THR A 31 7.44 -7.32 6.33
N PRO A 32 7.17 -8.04 5.23
CA PRO A 32 5.83 -8.12 4.67
C PRO A 32 4.76 -8.60 5.67
N SER A 33 5.15 -9.48 6.59
CA SER A 33 4.27 -9.97 7.67
C SER A 33 3.85 -8.85 8.63
N GLU A 34 4.75 -7.95 8.99
CA GLU A 34 4.42 -6.78 9.81
C GLU A 34 3.45 -5.85 9.07
N VAL A 35 3.68 -5.60 7.78
CA VAL A 35 2.76 -4.83 6.95
C VAL A 35 1.39 -5.51 6.88
N PHE A 36 1.34 -6.82 6.68
CA PHE A 36 0.10 -7.59 6.67
C PHE A 36 -0.67 -7.42 7.99
N ASN A 37 0.01 -7.56 9.13
CA ASN A 37 -0.62 -7.46 10.44
C ASN A 37 -1.18 -6.05 10.72
N VAL A 38 -0.49 -5.01 10.28
CA VAL A 38 -0.96 -3.62 10.40
C VAL A 38 -2.13 -3.34 9.46
N MET A 39 -2.06 -3.83 8.23
CA MET A 39 -3.00 -3.44 7.17
C MET A 39 -4.26 -4.31 7.14
N LYS A 40 -4.20 -5.58 7.53
CA LYS A 40 -5.35 -6.47 7.51
C LYS A 40 -6.59 -5.90 8.23
N PRO A 41 -6.48 -5.34 9.44
CA PRO A 41 -7.60 -4.69 10.12
C PRO A 41 -8.20 -3.51 9.36
N MET A 42 -7.40 -2.78 8.58
CA MET A 42 -7.87 -1.63 7.80
C MET A 42 -8.82 -2.05 6.66
N PHE A 43 -8.65 -3.26 6.11
CA PHE A 43 -9.52 -3.78 5.06
C PHE A 43 -10.78 -4.46 5.59
N MET A 44 -10.81 -4.88 6.87
CA MET A 44 -11.97 -5.54 7.48
C MET A 44 -13.22 -4.67 7.52
N GLU A 45 -13.07 -3.37 7.45
CA GLU A 45 -14.18 -2.41 7.45
C GLU A 45 -15.06 -2.52 6.20
N ASN A 46 -14.45 -2.86 5.07
CA ASN A 46 -15.10 -2.98 3.77
C ASN A 46 -14.40 -4.06 2.95
N ASP A 47 -14.46 -5.31 3.43
CA ASP A 47 -13.70 -6.44 2.93
C ASP A 47 -14.22 -7.01 1.60
N ASP A 48 -15.43 -6.63 1.20
CA ASP A 48 -16.04 -6.97 -0.09
C ASP A 48 -15.64 -6.01 -1.22
N VAL A 49 -14.92 -4.93 -0.91
CA VAL A 49 -14.47 -3.93 -1.87
C VAL A 49 -12.94 -3.91 -1.95
N GLU A 50 -12.44 -3.98 -3.16
CA GLU A 50 -11.03 -3.78 -3.44
C GLU A 50 -10.59 -2.35 -3.12
N SER A 51 -9.52 -2.17 -2.36
CA SER A 51 -8.98 -0.87 -1.99
C SER A 51 -7.46 -0.89 -2.04
N ILE A 52 -6.86 0.21 -2.48
CA ILE A 52 -5.41 0.41 -2.46
C ILE A 52 -5.04 1.47 -1.44
N TYR A 53 -4.03 1.17 -0.63
CA TYR A 53 -3.40 2.09 0.30
C TYR A 53 -1.93 2.33 -0.05
N GLY A 54 -1.44 3.50 0.31
CA GLY A 54 -0.01 3.82 0.34
C GLY A 54 0.46 3.97 1.77
N ILE A 55 1.54 3.29 2.13
CA ILE A 55 2.31 3.54 3.35
C ILE A 55 3.48 4.42 2.96
N PHE A 56 3.48 5.66 3.43
CA PHE A 56 4.51 6.66 3.11
C PHE A 56 5.60 6.66 4.17
N LEU A 57 6.86 6.58 3.72
CA LEU A 57 8.02 6.39 4.58
C LEU A 57 9.01 7.54 4.43
N ASN A 58 9.60 7.99 5.54
CA ASN A 58 10.69 8.95 5.53
C ASN A 58 12.05 8.29 5.21
N SER A 59 13.14 9.08 5.19
CA SER A 59 14.49 8.61 4.90
C SER A 59 15.04 7.58 5.90
N LYS A 60 14.40 7.40 7.04
CA LYS A 60 14.71 6.37 8.05
C LYS A 60 13.75 5.18 7.97
N ASN A 61 12.98 5.07 6.89
CA ASN A 61 11.95 4.04 6.70
C ASN A 61 10.86 4.02 7.80
N ARG A 62 10.63 5.15 8.46
CA ARG A 62 9.54 5.28 9.43
C ARG A 62 8.26 5.71 8.75
N VAL A 63 7.16 5.10 9.15
CA VAL A 63 5.83 5.45 8.66
C VAL A 63 5.50 6.91 9.00
N LYS A 64 5.18 7.68 7.99
CA LYS A 64 4.69 9.07 8.10
C LYS A 64 3.18 9.15 7.97
N ALA A 65 2.62 8.34 7.08
CA ALA A 65 1.18 8.27 6.86
C ALA A 65 0.81 6.94 6.20
N ILE A 66 -0.42 6.50 6.43
CA ILE A 66 -1.10 5.43 5.70
C ILE A 66 -2.36 6.05 5.11
N GLU A 67 -2.50 6.03 3.79
CA GLU A 67 -3.59 6.74 3.11
C GLU A 67 -4.23 5.83 2.05
N LYS A 68 -5.56 5.87 1.98
CA LYS A 68 -6.31 5.21 0.91
C LYS A 68 -6.10 5.98 -0.39
N LEU A 69 -5.65 5.29 -1.43
CA LEU A 69 -5.36 5.86 -2.74
C LEU A 69 -6.50 5.66 -3.74
N ALA A 70 -7.15 4.51 -3.67
CA ALA A 70 -8.27 4.15 -4.53
C ALA A 70 -9.16 3.09 -3.87
N SER A 71 -10.40 2.96 -4.34
CA SER A 71 -11.37 1.97 -3.90
C SER A 71 -12.34 1.64 -5.05
N GLY A 72 -12.82 0.40 -5.12
CA GLY A 72 -13.66 -0.12 -6.20
C GLY A 72 -12.90 -1.09 -7.09
N SER A 73 -13.45 -1.42 -8.29
CA SER A 73 -12.74 -2.26 -9.25
C SER A 73 -11.42 -1.60 -9.65
N ILE A 74 -10.31 -2.16 -9.18
CA ILE A 74 -9.00 -1.57 -9.38
C ILE A 74 -8.50 -1.89 -10.77
N SER A 75 -8.35 -0.84 -11.58
CA SER A 75 -7.60 -0.87 -12.82
C SER A 75 -6.33 -0.06 -12.66
N SER A 76 -5.32 -0.35 -13.46
CA SER A 76 -4.05 0.39 -13.47
C SER A 76 -4.23 1.90 -13.72
N SER A 77 -5.40 2.32 -14.21
CA SER A 77 -5.75 3.72 -14.45
C SER A 77 -6.30 4.47 -13.24
N MET A 78 -6.63 3.79 -12.14
CA MET A 78 -7.25 4.42 -10.95
C MET A 78 -6.23 5.03 -9.97
N VAL A 79 -4.97 4.60 -10.03
CA VAL A 79 -3.91 5.18 -9.21
C VAL A 79 -3.07 6.10 -10.08
N TYR A 80 -3.15 7.40 -9.81
CA TYR A 80 -2.45 8.42 -10.58
C TYR A 80 -1.07 8.70 -9.98
N PRO A 81 0.02 8.36 -10.66
CA PRO A 81 1.38 8.62 -10.16
C PRO A 81 1.61 10.07 -9.72
N ARG A 82 1.07 11.04 -10.46
CA ARG A 82 1.21 12.46 -10.12
C ARG A 82 0.65 12.81 -8.73
N GLU A 83 -0.46 12.18 -8.32
CA GLU A 83 -1.06 12.45 -7.00
C GLU A 83 -0.21 11.83 -5.89
N ILE A 84 0.36 10.65 -6.15
CA ILE A 84 1.31 10.00 -5.24
C ILE A 84 2.58 10.84 -5.08
N ILE A 85 3.13 11.36 -6.19
CA ILE A 85 4.32 12.24 -6.17
C ILE A 85 4.03 13.49 -5.34
N LYS A 86 2.90 14.17 -5.57
CA LYS A 86 2.50 15.31 -4.75
C LYS A 86 2.45 14.97 -3.26
N ARG A 87 1.93 13.80 -2.94
CA ARG A 87 1.79 13.36 -1.56
C ARG A 87 3.13 13.04 -0.92
N ILE A 88 4.01 12.35 -1.63
CA ILE A 88 5.40 12.07 -1.20
C ILE A 88 6.14 13.38 -0.89
N LEU A 89 6.06 14.37 -1.76
CA LEU A 89 6.71 15.67 -1.57
C LEU A 89 6.11 16.43 -0.37
N ALA A 90 4.78 16.47 -0.25
CA ALA A 90 4.09 17.14 0.85
C ALA A 90 4.43 16.52 2.23
N LEU A 91 4.54 15.20 2.31
CA LEU A 91 4.91 14.47 3.52
C LEU A 91 6.42 14.46 3.80
N LYS A 92 7.24 14.96 2.86
CA LYS A 92 8.71 14.86 2.91
C LYS A 92 9.18 13.42 3.05
N CYS A 93 8.52 12.53 2.32
CA CYS A 93 8.86 11.11 2.22
C CYS A 93 9.72 10.85 0.99
N ASN A 94 10.42 9.73 0.97
CA ASN A 94 11.25 9.30 -0.16
C ASN A 94 11.10 7.81 -0.46
N ALA A 95 10.17 7.15 0.20
CA ALA A 95 9.80 5.78 -0.12
C ALA A 95 8.33 5.52 0.22
N MET A 96 7.77 4.48 -0.37
CA MET A 96 6.44 3.98 -0.02
C MET A 96 6.32 2.48 -0.23
N ILE A 97 5.28 1.91 0.37
CA ILE A 97 4.79 0.56 0.13
C ILE A 97 3.35 0.70 -0.39
N LEU A 98 3.03 0.01 -1.49
CA LEU A 98 1.65 -0.18 -1.93
C LEU A 98 1.05 -1.38 -1.23
N VAL A 99 -0.20 -1.27 -0.80
CA VAL A 99 -0.94 -2.39 -0.21
C VAL A 99 -2.36 -2.38 -0.73
N HIS A 100 -2.84 -3.52 -1.24
CA HIS A 100 -4.25 -3.66 -1.58
C HIS A 100 -4.80 -5.03 -1.18
N ASN A 101 -6.11 -5.11 -1.03
CA ASN A 101 -6.79 -6.35 -0.70
C ASN A 101 -7.41 -6.99 -1.93
N HIS A 102 -7.42 -8.33 -1.94
CA HIS A 102 -8.26 -9.12 -2.83
C HIS A 102 -9.45 -9.68 -2.04
N PRO A 103 -10.68 -9.20 -2.26
CA PRO A 103 -11.87 -9.70 -1.56
C PRO A 103 -12.12 -11.20 -1.71
N SER A 104 -11.61 -11.81 -2.78
CA SER A 104 -11.68 -13.26 -3.00
C SER A 104 -10.93 -14.08 -1.94
N GLY A 105 -10.03 -13.46 -1.19
CA GLY A 105 -9.11 -14.13 -0.26
C GLY A 105 -7.83 -14.65 -0.90
N CYS A 106 -7.75 -14.76 -2.23
CA CYS A 106 -6.54 -15.22 -2.94
C CYS A 106 -5.59 -14.03 -3.17
N PRO A 107 -4.37 -14.04 -2.61
CA PRO A 107 -3.43 -12.92 -2.73
C PRO A 107 -2.61 -12.94 -4.04
N GLU A 108 -2.85 -13.88 -4.95
CA GLU A 108 -2.12 -13.96 -6.21
C GLU A 108 -2.30 -12.68 -7.05
N PRO A 109 -1.19 -12.09 -7.56
CA PRO A 109 -1.27 -10.86 -8.33
C PRO A 109 -1.95 -11.05 -9.69
N SER A 110 -2.78 -10.09 -10.06
CA SER A 110 -3.33 -9.97 -11.39
C SER A 110 -2.36 -9.25 -12.35
N LYS A 111 -2.64 -9.28 -13.64
CA LYS A 111 -1.90 -8.49 -14.63
C LYS A 111 -1.94 -6.99 -14.31
N ALA A 112 -3.09 -6.48 -13.87
CA ALA A 112 -3.25 -5.08 -13.47
C ALA A 112 -2.35 -4.72 -12.27
N ASP A 113 -2.14 -5.65 -11.33
CA ASP A 113 -1.25 -5.45 -10.19
C ASP A 113 0.21 -5.32 -10.62
N PHE A 114 0.65 -6.12 -11.59
CA PHE A 114 1.97 -5.95 -12.19
C PHE A 114 2.12 -4.61 -12.89
N GLU A 115 1.14 -4.20 -13.69
CA GLU A 115 1.16 -2.94 -14.43
C GLU A 115 1.24 -1.73 -13.48
N ILE A 116 0.43 -1.70 -12.41
CA ILE A 116 0.44 -0.60 -11.43
C ILE A 116 1.76 -0.56 -10.66
N THR A 117 2.33 -1.73 -10.32
CA THR A 117 3.62 -1.83 -9.64
C THR A 117 4.74 -1.23 -10.48
N VAL A 118 4.82 -1.59 -11.76
CA VAL A 118 5.84 -1.04 -12.69
C VAL A 118 5.67 0.47 -12.86
N ARG A 119 4.46 0.94 -13.12
CA ARG A 119 4.19 2.38 -13.30
C ARG A 119 4.59 3.18 -12.07
N MET A 120 4.27 2.67 -10.90
CA MET A 120 4.59 3.35 -9.65
C MET A 120 6.09 3.34 -9.35
N ALA A 121 6.77 2.22 -9.58
CA ALA A 121 8.21 2.11 -9.42
C ALA A 121 8.95 3.11 -10.33
N ILE A 122 8.58 3.20 -11.61
CA ILE A 122 9.17 4.16 -12.56
C ILE A 122 8.91 5.61 -12.12
N ALA A 123 7.67 5.92 -11.74
CA ALA A 123 7.29 7.28 -11.34
C ALA A 123 8.06 7.74 -10.09
N LEU A 124 8.22 6.89 -9.10
CA LEU A 124 8.95 7.21 -7.89
C LEU A 124 10.46 7.30 -8.12
N ASP A 125 11.03 6.37 -8.89
CA ASP A 125 12.44 6.39 -9.22
C ASP A 125 12.84 7.68 -9.99
N SER A 126 11.95 8.19 -10.85
CA SER A 126 12.17 9.44 -11.59
C SER A 126 12.36 10.69 -10.72
N ILE A 127 11.90 10.65 -9.47
CA ILE A 127 12.04 11.74 -8.49
C ILE A 127 13.01 11.38 -7.35
N GLY A 128 13.78 10.31 -7.48
CA GLY A 128 14.70 9.84 -6.44
C GLY A 128 14.01 9.22 -5.23
N SER A 129 12.76 8.76 -5.38
CA SER A 129 12.01 8.02 -4.37
C SER A 129 11.91 6.54 -4.74
N THR A 130 11.53 5.69 -3.78
CA THR A 130 11.53 4.25 -3.99
C THR A 130 10.19 3.61 -3.65
N LEU A 131 9.68 2.76 -4.52
CA LEU A 131 8.67 1.78 -4.17
C LEU A 131 9.36 0.57 -3.52
N HIS A 132 9.22 0.42 -2.20
CA HIS A 132 9.87 -0.67 -1.47
C HIS A 132 9.22 -2.02 -1.76
N ASP A 133 7.89 -2.06 -1.74
CA ASP A 133 7.13 -3.29 -1.97
C ASP A 133 5.73 -2.95 -2.49
N HIS A 134 5.08 -3.94 -3.06
CA HIS A 134 3.65 -4.00 -3.28
C HIS A 134 3.14 -5.28 -2.63
N ILE A 135 2.24 -5.14 -1.67
CA ILE A 135 1.73 -6.26 -0.89
C ILE A 135 0.24 -6.43 -1.17
N ILE A 136 -0.14 -7.62 -1.58
CA ILE A 136 -1.54 -8.01 -1.81
C ILE A 136 -2.02 -8.80 -0.61
N ILE A 137 -3.14 -8.40 -0.03
CA ILE A 137 -3.74 -9.00 1.16
C ILE A 137 -4.99 -9.79 0.78
N GLY A 138 -4.96 -11.07 1.08
CA GLY A 138 -6.09 -11.98 1.04
C GLY A 138 -6.24 -12.69 2.39
N ASP A 139 -6.46 -14.00 2.38
CA ASP A 139 -6.40 -14.82 3.59
C ASP A 139 -4.97 -14.90 4.15
N SER A 140 -4.00 -14.87 3.25
CA SER A 140 -2.59 -14.61 3.50
C SER A 140 -2.15 -13.39 2.69
N TYR A 141 -0.87 -13.23 2.40
CA TYR A 141 -0.37 -12.12 1.59
C TYR A 141 0.61 -12.57 0.52
N TYR A 142 0.74 -11.75 -0.52
CA TYR A 142 1.80 -11.82 -1.53
C TYR A 142 2.64 -10.55 -1.44
N SER A 143 3.96 -10.68 -1.48
CA SER A 143 4.92 -9.56 -1.52
C SER A 143 5.70 -9.61 -2.82
N PHE A 144 5.70 -8.53 -3.58
CA PHE A 144 6.50 -8.40 -4.79
C PHE A 144 8.00 -8.36 -4.50
N GLU A 145 8.40 -7.80 -3.35
CA GLU A 145 9.80 -7.80 -2.91
C GLU A 145 10.26 -9.22 -2.55
N ALA A 146 9.51 -9.93 -1.72
CA ALA A 146 9.86 -11.29 -1.30
C ALA A 146 9.86 -12.29 -2.46
N SER A 147 9.08 -12.04 -3.50
CA SER A 147 9.07 -12.86 -4.73
C SER A 147 10.24 -12.58 -5.68
N GLY A 148 11.05 -11.56 -5.39
CA GLY A 148 12.15 -11.10 -6.25
C GLY A 148 11.73 -10.17 -7.40
N TRP A 149 10.42 -9.91 -7.54
CA TRP A 149 9.88 -9.14 -8.67
C TRP A 149 10.23 -7.65 -8.61
N MET A 150 10.36 -7.09 -7.41
CA MET A 150 10.72 -5.68 -7.24
C MET A 150 12.15 -5.37 -7.68
N GLU A 151 13.08 -6.29 -7.47
CA GLU A 151 14.47 -6.13 -7.94
C GLU A 151 14.53 -6.03 -9.47
N GLU A 152 13.82 -6.91 -10.17
CA GLU A 152 13.73 -6.88 -11.64
C GLU A 152 13.06 -5.59 -12.13
N THR A 153 11.97 -5.18 -11.48
CA THR A 153 11.24 -3.95 -11.82
C THR A 153 12.10 -2.71 -11.63
N ARG A 154 12.86 -2.59 -10.55
CA ARG A 154 13.78 -1.47 -10.31
C ARG A 154 14.89 -1.41 -11.35
N LYS A 155 15.47 -2.55 -11.72
CA LYS A 155 16.48 -2.60 -12.79
C LYS A 155 15.93 -2.08 -14.12
N LYS A 156 14.72 -2.48 -14.49
CA LYS A 156 14.04 -2.00 -15.71
C LYS A 156 13.73 -0.50 -15.62
N ALA A 157 13.22 -0.03 -14.49
CA ALA A 157 12.91 1.39 -14.30
C ALA A 157 14.16 2.27 -14.41
N SER A 158 15.24 1.91 -13.71
CA SER A 158 16.51 2.65 -13.76
C SER A 158 17.12 2.67 -15.15
N ALA A 159 17.02 1.58 -15.92
CA ALA A 159 17.49 1.53 -17.30
C ALA A 159 16.72 2.48 -18.24
N ILE A 160 15.42 2.67 -18.01
CA ILE A 160 14.57 3.61 -18.77
C ILE A 160 14.95 5.06 -18.45
N ILE A 161 15.23 5.37 -17.19
CA ILE A 161 15.55 6.73 -16.73
C ILE A 161 16.96 7.14 -17.13
N ALA A 162 17.88 6.19 -17.28
CA ALA A 162 19.26 6.44 -17.70
C ALA A 162 19.43 6.75 -19.19
N LEU A 163 18.36 6.66 -20.00
CA LEU A 163 18.33 7.02 -21.42
C LEU A 163 18.13 8.51 -21.62
#